data_48a726bc4114277128f201a145212f64
#
_entry.id   48a726bc4114277128f201a145212f64
#
_cell.length_a   1.000
_cell.length_b   1.000
_cell.length_c   1.000
_cell.angle_alpha   90.00
_cell.angle_beta   90.00
_cell.angle_gamma   90.00
#
_symmetry.space_group_name_H-M   'P 1'
#
loop_
_entity.id
_entity.type
_entity.pdbx_description
1 polymer ?
#
loop_
_entity_poly.entity_id
_entity_poly.type
_entity_poly.pdbx_seq_one_letter_code
_entity_poly.pdbx_strand_id
1 'polypeptide(L)'
;MLEALRCGVPATTLYVAARIEHDDRTREIVRLAGIHGLHLLEADRLEMDRIARSSNHQGVVMKAQPFQYSSLAELVERADKKSRAMEAANSASARIAARPLFIALDGVTDPQNLGAVIRSAAAFGANGVILPERRSASVTAAAWKVSAGAAAH
;
A
#
# COMPACT_ATOMS: atom_id res chain seq x y z
N MET A 1 -4.17 -6.72 -0.63
CA MET A 1 -4.53 -6.79 -2.07
C MET A 1 -5.79 -5.97 -2.39
N LEU A 2 -6.94 -6.23 -1.78
CA LEU A 2 -8.18 -5.49 -2.06
C LEU A 2 -7.97 -3.98 -1.99
N GLU A 3 -7.32 -3.48 -0.94
CA GLU A 3 -7.02 -2.06 -0.79
C GLU A 3 -6.09 -1.52 -1.89
N ALA A 4 -5.09 -2.29 -2.29
CA ALA A 4 -4.23 -1.91 -3.41
C ALA A 4 -5.00 -1.75 -4.72
N LEU A 5 -5.96 -2.63 -4.99
CA LEU A 5 -6.85 -2.51 -6.15
C LEU A 5 -7.79 -1.32 -6.04
N ARG A 6 -8.36 -1.05 -4.87
CA ARG A 6 -9.22 0.11 -4.63
C ARG A 6 -8.49 1.42 -4.84
N CYS A 7 -7.21 1.49 -4.44
CA CYS A 7 -6.35 2.66 -4.64
C CYS A 7 -5.72 2.74 -6.03
N GLY A 8 -6.03 1.81 -6.94
CA GLY A 8 -5.51 1.83 -8.30
C GLY A 8 -4.01 1.59 -8.40
N VAL A 9 -3.43 0.80 -7.49
CA VAL A 9 -1.99 0.45 -7.55
C VAL A 9 -1.70 -0.22 -8.90
N PRO A 10 -0.73 0.30 -9.68
CA PRO A 10 -0.41 -0.24 -10.99
C PRO A 10 -0.01 -1.72 -10.91
N ALA A 11 -0.74 -2.56 -11.62
CA ALA A 11 -0.52 -3.99 -11.68
C ALA A 11 -0.80 -4.51 -13.08
N THR A 12 -0.27 -5.70 -13.40
CA THR A 12 -0.44 -6.30 -14.72
C THR A 12 -1.26 -7.57 -14.70
N THR A 13 -1.15 -8.35 -13.64
CA THR A 13 -1.72 -9.70 -13.60
C THR A 13 -2.27 -10.01 -12.22
N LEU A 14 -3.42 -10.62 -12.17
CA LEU A 14 -3.98 -11.27 -10.99
C LEU A 14 -4.00 -12.78 -11.21
N TYR A 15 -3.28 -13.50 -10.35
CA TYR A 15 -3.33 -14.97 -10.29
C TYR A 15 -4.35 -15.39 -9.25
N VAL A 16 -5.19 -16.35 -9.61
CA VAL A 16 -6.26 -16.90 -8.77
C VAL A 16 -6.09 -18.42 -8.70
N ALA A 17 -6.16 -18.99 -7.51
CA ALA A 17 -6.03 -20.43 -7.34
C ALA A 17 -7.24 -21.15 -7.96
N ALA A 18 -6.99 -22.24 -8.69
CA ALA A 18 -7.97 -23.07 -9.39
C ALA A 18 -9.14 -23.58 -8.53
N ARG A 19 -8.98 -23.61 -7.19
CA ARG A 19 -10.01 -24.06 -6.24
C ARG A 19 -10.19 -23.05 -5.10
N ILE A 20 -10.20 -21.75 -5.43
CA ILE A 20 -10.46 -20.72 -4.43
C ILE A 20 -11.94 -20.68 -4.05
N GLU A 21 -12.24 -20.48 -2.79
CA GLU A 21 -13.61 -20.15 -2.37
C GLU A 21 -14.01 -18.79 -2.91
N HIS A 22 -15.14 -18.73 -3.59
CA HIS A 22 -15.71 -17.49 -4.13
C HIS A 22 -16.50 -16.74 -3.06
N ASP A 23 -15.81 -16.35 -1.98
CA ASP A 23 -16.38 -15.45 -0.99
C ASP A 23 -16.57 -14.02 -1.56
N ASP A 24 -17.25 -13.15 -0.81
CA ASP A 24 -17.52 -11.77 -1.25
C ASP A 24 -16.24 -11.00 -1.53
N ARG A 25 -15.18 -11.26 -0.75
CA ARG A 25 -13.89 -10.61 -0.90
C ARG A 25 -13.19 -11.02 -2.18
N THR A 26 -13.19 -12.29 -2.50
CA THR A 26 -12.61 -12.82 -3.75
C THR A 26 -13.37 -12.29 -4.95
N ARG A 27 -14.71 -12.27 -4.91
CA ARG A 27 -15.55 -11.69 -5.97
C ARG A 27 -15.22 -10.22 -6.20
N GLU A 28 -15.05 -9.43 -5.14
CA GLU A 28 -14.68 -8.02 -5.26
C GLU A 28 -13.28 -7.83 -5.86
N ILE A 29 -12.30 -8.65 -5.46
CA ILE A 29 -10.94 -8.61 -6.02
C ILE A 29 -10.97 -8.87 -7.53
N VAL A 30 -11.66 -9.92 -7.97
CA VAL A 30 -11.77 -10.27 -9.39
C VAL A 30 -12.49 -9.15 -10.17
N ARG A 31 -13.58 -8.59 -9.63
CA ARG A 31 -14.30 -7.47 -10.22
C ARG A 31 -13.41 -6.24 -10.42
N LEU A 32 -12.66 -5.85 -9.38
CA LEU A 32 -11.74 -4.71 -9.45
C LEU A 32 -10.59 -4.96 -10.41
N ALA A 33 -10.04 -6.18 -10.45
CA ALA A 33 -9.01 -6.55 -11.42
C ALA A 33 -9.51 -6.39 -12.87
N GLY A 34 -10.76 -6.77 -13.14
CA GLY A 34 -11.39 -6.54 -14.44
C GLY A 34 -11.55 -5.05 -14.78
N ILE A 35 -11.98 -4.22 -13.82
CA ILE A 35 -12.09 -2.75 -13.99
C ILE A 35 -10.74 -2.13 -14.34
N HIS A 36 -9.66 -2.59 -13.67
CA HIS A 36 -8.29 -2.10 -13.93
C HIS A 36 -7.62 -2.77 -15.13
N GLY A 37 -8.29 -3.65 -15.87
CA GLY A 37 -7.75 -4.31 -17.04
C GLY A 37 -6.61 -5.29 -16.77
N LEU A 38 -6.56 -5.89 -15.57
CA LEU A 38 -5.54 -6.88 -15.22
C LEU A 38 -5.80 -8.20 -15.95
N HIS A 39 -4.73 -8.86 -16.38
CA HIS A 39 -4.83 -10.23 -16.89
C HIS A 39 -5.17 -11.18 -15.73
N LEU A 40 -6.28 -11.89 -15.85
CA LEU A 40 -6.69 -12.93 -14.91
C LEU A 40 -6.11 -14.26 -15.36
N LEU A 41 -5.30 -14.89 -14.52
CA LEU A 41 -4.70 -16.19 -14.76
C LEU A 41 -5.04 -17.14 -13.61
N GLU A 42 -5.49 -18.34 -13.97
CA GLU A 42 -5.67 -19.42 -13.02
C GLU A 42 -4.35 -20.16 -12.85
N ALA A 43 -3.97 -20.48 -11.61
CA ALA A 43 -2.72 -21.17 -11.29
C ALA A 43 -2.95 -22.21 -10.19
N ASP A 44 -2.16 -23.27 -10.21
CA ASP A 44 -2.15 -24.24 -9.13
C ASP A 44 -1.42 -23.71 -7.88
N ARG A 45 -1.55 -24.42 -6.75
CA ARG A 45 -0.96 -23.99 -5.48
C ARG A 45 0.57 -23.86 -5.55
N LEU A 46 1.23 -24.79 -6.22
CA LEU A 46 2.71 -24.80 -6.32
C LEU A 46 3.20 -23.62 -7.15
N GLU A 47 2.53 -23.32 -8.22
CA GLU A 47 2.81 -22.14 -9.06
C GLU A 47 2.55 -20.84 -8.29
N MET A 48 1.43 -20.76 -7.55
CA MET A 48 1.12 -19.62 -6.69
C MET A 48 2.18 -19.38 -5.62
N ASP A 49 2.66 -20.44 -4.94
CA ASP A 49 3.74 -20.36 -3.94
C ASP A 49 5.04 -19.81 -4.56
N ARG A 50 5.36 -20.22 -5.78
CA ARG A 50 6.55 -19.75 -6.52
C ARG A 50 6.42 -18.27 -6.88
N ILE A 51 5.28 -17.86 -7.43
CA ILE A 51 5.02 -16.46 -7.84
C ILE A 51 5.03 -15.55 -6.61
N ALA A 52 4.32 -15.95 -5.54
CA ALA A 52 4.23 -15.18 -4.30
C ALA A 52 5.52 -15.21 -3.47
N ARG A 53 6.43 -16.14 -3.74
CA ARG A 53 7.58 -16.48 -2.89
C ARG A 53 7.18 -16.71 -1.43
N SER A 54 5.99 -17.27 -1.23
CA SER A 54 5.38 -17.49 0.08
C SER A 54 4.18 -18.43 -0.06
N SER A 55 4.01 -19.34 0.87
CA SER A 55 2.81 -20.22 0.95
C SER A 55 1.57 -19.52 1.55
N ASN A 56 1.70 -18.26 1.97
CA ASN A 56 0.67 -17.52 2.70
C ASN A 56 -0.05 -16.50 1.81
N HIS A 57 -0.46 -16.91 0.59
CA HIS A 57 -1.10 -16.05 -0.42
C HIS A 57 -2.65 -16.06 -0.38
N GLN A 58 -3.27 -16.95 0.40
CA GLN A 58 -4.74 -17.07 0.52
C GLN A 58 -5.48 -17.22 -0.82
N GLY A 59 -4.86 -17.89 -1.80
CA GLY A 59 -5.48 -18.17 -3.11
C GLY A 59 -5.48 -17.03 -4.12
N VAL A 60 -4.90 -15.87 -3.81
CA VAL A 60 -4.79 -14.75 -4.76
C VAL A 60 -3.40 -14.09 -4.69
N VAL A 61 -2.82 -13.81 -5.84
CA VAL A 61 -1.52 -13.12 -5.98
C VAL A 61 -1.61 -12.08 -7.08
N MET A 62 -1.20 -10.86 -6.80
CA MET A 62 -1.18 -9.77 -7.78
C MET A 62 0.26 -9.41 -8.13
N LYS A 63 0.57 -9.35 -9.42
CA LYS A 63 1.84 -8.83 -9.92
C LYS A 63 1.72 -7.33 -10.10
N ALA A 64 2.14 -6.60 -9.05
CA ALA A 64 2.18 -5.14 -9.08
C ALA A 64 3.53 -4.63 -9.62
N GLN A 65 3.53 -3.38 -10.07
CA GLN A 65 4.76 -2.67 -10.38
C GLN A 65 5.56 -2.38 -9.10
N PRO A 66 6.89 -2.15 -9.20
CA PRO A 66 7.68 -1.72 -8.05
C PRO A 66 7.10 -0.47 -7.40
N PHE A 67 7.20 -0.41 -6.07
CA PHE A 67 6.73 0.76 -5.32
C PHE A 67 7.47 2.02 -5.77
N GLN A 68 6.72 3.08 -6.06
CA GLN A 68 7.28 4.37 -6.47
C GLN A 68 7.40 5.28 -5.25
N TYR A 69 8.62 5.72 -4.98
CA TYR A 69 8.91 6.68 -3.92
C TYR A 69 8.76 8.11 -4.44
N SER A 70 8.20 8.98 -3.62
CA SER A 70 8.22 10.42 -3.89
C SER A 70 9.49 11.05 -3.33
N SER A 71 9.94 12.13 -3.93
CA SER A 71 10.99 12.95 -3.33
C SER A 71 10.49 13.67 -2.08
N LEU A 72 11.41 14.06 -1.19
CA LEU A 72 11.07 14.83 0.00
C LEU A 72 10.40 16.18 -0.38
N ALA A 73 10.85 16.81 -1.44
CA ALA A 73 10.27 18.07 -1.91
C ALA A 73 8.80 17.91 -2.34
N GLU A 74 8.48 16.88 -3.11
CA GLU A 74 7.10 16.57 -3.51
C GLU A 74 6.21 16.20 -2.30
N LEU A 75 6.77 15.50 -1.33
CA LEU A 75 6.05 15.15 -0.10
C LEU A 75 5.67 16.41 0.69
N VAL A 76 6.61 17.32 0.89
CA VAL A 76 6.39 18.59 1.60
C VAL A 76 5.39 19.46 0.85
N GLU A 77 5.53 19.60 -0.47
CA GLU A 77 4.59 20.39 -1.29
C GLU A 77 3.15 19.87 -1.19
N ARG A 78 2.96 18.54 -1.23
CA ARG A 78 1.63 17.93 -1.07
C ARG A 78 1.04 18.19 0.32
N ALA A 79 1.87 18.10 1.36
CA ALA A 79 1.46 18.37 2.73
C ALA A 79 1.04 19.84 2.92
N ASP A 80 1.81 20.77 2.35
CA ASP A 80 1.51 22.21 2.37
C ASP A 80 0.19 22.53 1.66
N LYS A 81 -0.05 21.96 0.48
CA LYS A 81 -1.32 22.14 -0.24
C LYS A 81 -2.50 21.65 0.58
N LYS A 82 -2.35 20.48 1.22
CA LYS A 82 -3.39 19.91 2.12
C LYS A 82 -3.64 20.80 3.33
N SER A 83 -2.58 21.31 3.97
CA SER A 83 -2.67 22.21 5.12
C SER A 83 -3.43 23.49 4.79
N ARG A 84 -3.07 24.16 3.71
CA ARG A 84 -3.75 25.40 3.25
C ARG A 84 -5.23 25.16 2.94
N ALA A 85 -5.56 24.03 2.33
CA ALA A 85 -6.97 23.68 2.04
C ALA A 85 -7.76 23.44 3.35
N MET A 86 -7.16 22.85 4.37
CA MET A 86 -7.79 22.60 5.66
C MET A 86 -7.90 23.89 6.51
N GLU A 87 -6.91 24.77 6.47
CA GLU A 87 -6.96 26.07 7.15
C GLU A 87 -8.08 26.96 6.66
N ALA A 88 -8.40 26.88 5.37
CA ALA A 88 -9.52 27.61 4.77
C ALA A 88 -10.89 27.18 5.34
N ALA A 89 -11.00 26.00 5.96
CA ALA A 89 -12.22 25.49 6.60
C ALA A 89 -12.57 26.15 7.94
N ASN A 90 -11.72 27.06 8.45
CA ASN A 90 -11.96 28.01 9.54
C ASN A 90 -12.46 27.44 10.90
N SER A 91 -12.15 26.18 11.24
CA SER A 91 -12.44 25.59 12.56
C SER A 91 -11.18 25.32 13.36
N ALA A 92 -11.26 25.35 14.70
CA ALA A 92 -10.10 25.07 15.57
C ALA A 92 -9.58 23.61 15.37
N SER A 93 -10.48 22.65 15.19
CA SER A 93 -10.14 21.27 14.90
C SER A 93 -9.46 21.11 13.54
N ALA A 94 -9.91 21.88 12.51
CA ALA A 94 -9.28 21.88 11.19
C ALA A 94 -7.86 22.44 11.24
N ARG A 95 -7.59 23.47 12.04
CA ARG A 95 -6.24 24.04 12.24
C ARG A 95 -5.26 23.05 12.89
N ILE A 96 -5.71 22.23 13.84
CA ILE A 96 -4.88 21.18 14.46
C ILE A 96 -4.60 20.08 13.43
N ALA A 97 -5.62 19.65 12.70
CA ALA A 97 -5.50 18.63 11.65
C ALA A 97 -4.74 19.12 10.41
N ALA A 98 -4.61 20.44 10.21
CA ALA A 98 -3.86 21.04 9.10
C ALA A 98 -2.34 20.97 9.31
N ARG A 99 -1.85 20.72 10.53
CA ARG A 99 -0.40 20.63 10.78
C ARG A 99 0.17 19.38 10.15
N PRO A 100 1.18 19.51 9.26
CA PRO A 100 1.81 18.33 8.65
C PRO A 100 2.51 17.47 9.71
N LEU A 101 2.28 16.17 9.64
CA LEU A 101 2.97 15.17 10.46
C LEU A 101 3.80 14.30 9.53
N PHE A 102 5.11 14.26 9.73
CA PHE A 102 6.04 13.37 9.03
C PHE A 102 6.71 12.44 10.04
N ILE A 103 6.94 11.21 9.62
CA ILE A 103 7.67 10.22 10.40
C ILE A 103 8.96 9.90 9.65
N ALA A 104 10.10 10.27 10.19
CA ALA A 104 11.40 9.91 9.66
C ALA A 104 11.93 8.66 10.39
N LEU A 105 12.35 7.66 9.61
CA LEU A 105 12.91 6.42 10.14
C LEU A 105 14.41 6.41 9.91
N ASP A 106 15.15 5.96 10.92
CA ASP A 106 16.58 5.69 10.82
C ASP A 106 16.87 4.27 11.31
N GLY A 107 17.70 3.52 10.54
CA GLY A 107 18.12 2.18 10.92
C GLY A 107 17.05 1.08 10.87
N VAL A 108 15.86 1.34 10.31
CA VAL A 108 14.83 0.31 10.14
C VAL A 108 15.15 -0.52 8.91
N THR A 109 15.59 -1.76 9.11
CA THR A 109 16.04 -2.68 8.04
C THR A 109 15.07 -3.81 7.75
N ASP A 110 14.15 -4.13 8.67
CA ASP A 110 13.13 -5.15 8.47
C ASP A 110 11.89 -4.59 7.76
N PRO A 111 11.50 -5.15 6.60
CA PRO A 111 10.30 -4.73 5.88
C PRO A 111 8.98 -4.90 6.66
N GLN A 112 8.91 -5.86 7.59
CA GLN A 112 7.72 -6.04 8.41
C GLN A 112 7.56 -4.89 9.41
N ASN A 113 8.65 -4.48 10.05
CA ASN A 113 8.66 -3.31 10.93
C ASN A 113 8.31 -2.04 10.15
N LEU A 114 8.86 -1.86 8.94
CA LEU A 114 8.49 -0.76 8.06
C LEU A 114 6.98 -0.77 7.78
N GLY A 115 6.41 -1.92 7.41
CA GLY A 115 4.97 -2.05 7.16
C GLY A 115 4.12 -1.70 8.38
N ALA A 116 4.55 -2.09 9.59
CA ALA A 116 3.87 -1.76 10.83
C ALA A 116 3.89 -0.25 11.12
N VAL A 117 5.04 0.41 10.88
CA VAL A 117 5.15 1.86 11.02
C VAL A 117 4.27 2.59 10.01
N ILE A 118 4.28 2.18 8.73
CA ILE A 118 3.41 2.77 7.69
C ILE A 118 1.94 2.68 8.10
N ARG A 119 1.49 1.53 8.62
CA ARG A 119 0.12 1.36 9.10
C ARG A 119 -0.20 2.31 10.25
N SER A 120 0.69 2.44 11.22
CA SER A 120 0.51 3.34 12.36
C SER A 120 0.53 4.80 11.92
N ALA A 121 1.46 5.17 11.04
CA ALA A 121 1.56 6.51 10.46
C ALA A 121 0.23 6.92 9.80
N ALA A 122 -0.34 6.06 8.97
CA ALA A 122 -1.63 6.31 8.32
C ALA A 122 -2.76 6.46 9.35
N ALA A 123 -2.80 5.62 10.39
CA ALA A 123 -3.81 5.69 11.45
C ALA A 123 -3.75 7.01 12.23
N PHE A 124 -2.55 7.57 12.41
CA PHE A 124 -2.36 8.89 13.05
C PHE A 124 -2.47 10.06 12.06
N GLY A 125 -2.81 9.82 10.81
CA GLY A 125 -2.99 10.87 9.80
C GLY A 125 -1.68 11.52 9.34
N ALA A 126 -0.55 10.82 9.45
CA ALA A 126 0.73 11.33 8.96
C ALA A 126 0.66 11.60 7.45
N ASN A 127 1.34 12.65 7.02
CA ASN A 127 1.43 13.06 5.62
C ASN A 127 2.44 12.24 4.82
N GLY A 128 3.35 11.54 5.53
CA GLY A 128 4.26 10.61 4.91
C GLY A 128 5.28 10.01 5.86
N VAL A 129 5.92 8.95 5.38
CA VAL A 129 7.03 8.27 6.06
C VAL A 129 8.29 8.49 5.22
N ILE A 130 9.33 9.03 5.84
CA ILE A 130 10.61 9.36 5.22
C ILE A 130 11.60 8.24 5.54
N LEU A 131 12.22 7.70 4.51
CA LEU A 131 13.19 6.62 4.62
C LEU A 131 14.55 7.08 4.09
N PRO A 132 15.66 6.64 4.71
CA PRO A 132 16.97 6.78 4.09
C PRO A 132 17.01 6.02 2.76
N GLU A 133 17.68 6.57 1.75
CA GLU A 133 17.86 5.90 0.45
C GLU A 133 18.71 4.61 0.57
N ARG A 134 19.59 4.56 1.57
CA ARG A 134 20.51 3.44 1.80
C ARG A 134 20.37 2.91 3.22
N ARG A 135 20.68 1.63 3.39
CA ARG A 135 20.68 0.94 4.70
C ARG A 135 19.33 0.99 5.41
N SER A 136 18.25 0.99 4.66
CA SER A 136 16.88 0.93 5.16
C SER A 136 16.08 -0.16 4.47
N ALA A 137 14.99 -0.61 5.09
CA ALA A 137 14.01 -1.46 4.47
C ALA A 137 13.33 -0.75 3.30
N SER A 138 12.98 -1.51 2.26
CA SER A 138 12.15 -1.03 1.17
C SER A 138 10.71 -1.53 1.29
N VAL A 139 9.78 -0.90 0.58
CA VAL A 139 8.37 -1.31 0.53
C VAL A 139 8.23 -2.55 -0.36
N THR A 140 8.57 -3.70 0.22
CA THR A 140 8.44 -5.02 -0.38
C THR A 140 7.01 -5.57 -0.21
N ALA A 141 6.73 -6.75 -0.80
CA ALA A 141 5.47 -7.46 -0.58
C ALA A 141 5.18 -7.74 0.90
N ALA A 142 6.22 -7.96 1.73
CA ALA A 142 6.08 -8.14 3.17
C ALA A 142 5.64 -6.84 3.87
N ALA A 143 6.27 -5.71 3.54
CA ALA A 143 5.87 -4.39 4.05
C ALA A 143 4.43 -4.04 3.61
N TRP A 144 4.08 -4.29 2.34
CA TRP A 144 2.73 -4.11 1.83
C TRP A 144 1.69 -4.90 2.64
N LYS A 145 1.98 -6.18 2.91
CA LYS A 145 1.07 -7.05 3.66
C LYS A 145 0.84 -6.54 5.09
N VAL A 146 1.92 -6.19 5.79
CA VAL A 146 1.87 -5.73 7.19
C VAL A 146 1.26 -4.33 7.30
N SER A 147 1.42 -3.48 6.28
CA SER A 147 0.81 -2.14 6.25
C SER A 147 -0.72 -2.17 6.16
N ALA A 148 -1.33 -3.35 5.94
CA ALA A 148 -2.79 -3.51 5.82
C ALA A 148 -3.44 -2.61 4.76
N GLY A 149 -2.70 -2.26 3.70
CA GLY A 149 -3.14 -1.37 2.62
C GLY A 149 -2.70 0.08 2.77
N ALA A 150 -2.20 0.49 3.93
CA ALA A 150 -1.78 1.88 4.16
C ALA A 150 -0.65 2.35 3.21
N ALA A 151 0.16 1.42 2.69
CA ALA A 151 1.18 1.75 1.69
C ALA A 151 0.61 2.14 0.31
N ALA A 152 -0.70 2.04 0.09
CA ALA A 152 -1.37 2.48 -1.13
C ALA A 152 -1.76 3.97 -1.12
N HIS A 153 -1.71 4.60 0.04
CA HIS A 153 -2.11 5.99 0.29
C HIS A 153 -0.91 6.88 0.48
#